data_83bb10d39690294516164e0bf635d9a7
#
_entry.id   83bb10d39690294516164e0bf635d9a7
#
_cell.length_a   1.000
_cell.length_b   1.000
_cell.length_c   1.000
_cell.angle_alpha   90.00
_cell.angle_beta   90.00
_cell.angle_gamma   90.00
#
_symmetry.space_group_name_H-M   'P 1'
#
loop_
_entity.id
_entity.type
_entity.pdbx_description
1 polymer ?
#
loop_
_entity_poly.entity_id
_entity_poly.type
_entity_poly.pdbx_seq_one_letter_code
_entity_poly.pdbx_strand_id
1 'polypeptide(L)'
;MFQIIFNELSASEMSALPKTLQLDLLAEFQIFPEELDRLDSSRFGLLERDGKKLYRCRAKDYRIYFEKSPEGITVHRVLHKNTLRDFLFRTKLPTGEDEQLKERREFWKLIEQGERTRKKT
;
A
#
# COMPACT_ATOMS: atom_id res chain seq x y z
N MET A 1 -20.23 -5.61 -6.30
CA MET A 1 -19.32 -6.40 -5.45
C MET A 1 -17.99 -5.67 -5.34
N PHE A 2 -17.46 -5.53 -4.15
CA PHE A 2 -16.18 -4.87 -3.91
C PHE A 2 -15.04 -5.84 -4.18
N GLN A 3 -14.21 -5.55 -5.18
CA GLN A 3 -13.15 -6.44 -5.61
C GLN A 3 -11.77 -5.94 -5.17
N ILE A 4 -10.87 -6.88 -4.88
CA ILE A 4 -9.47 -6.59 -4.61
C ILE A 4 -8.68 -7.10 -5.81
N ILE A 5 -8.03 -6.18 -6.53
CA ILE A 5 -7.28 -6.48 -7.74
C ILE A 5 -5.81 -6.23 -7.48
N PHE A 6 -4.98 -7.25 -7.72
CA PHE A 6 -3.52 -7.10 -7.68
C PHE A 6 -3.00 -6.87 -9.10
N ASN A 7 -2.05 -5.96 -9.26
CA ASN A 7 -1.32 -5.86 -10.53
C ASN A 7 -0.22 -6.93 -10.54
N GLU A 8 0.49 -7.07 -11.66
CA GLU A 8 1.53 -8.10 -11.77
C GLU A 8 2.62 -7.96 -10.73
N LEU A 9 3.05 -6.72 -10.46
CA LEU A 9 4.13 -6.47 -9.52
C LEU A 9 3.71 -6.78 -8.08
N SER A 10 2.56 -6.28 -7.65
CA SER A 10 2.08 -6.55 -6.29
C SER A 10 1.74 -8.03 -6.09
N ALA A 11 1.21 -8.69 -7.11
CA ALA A 11 0.96 -10.14 -7.07
C ALA A 11 2.26 -10.92 -6.91
N SER A 12 3.32 -10.52 -7.63
CA SER A 12 4.64 -11.12 -7.50
C SER A 12 5.24 -10.90 -6.11
N GLU A 13 5.08 -9.71 -5.57
CA GLU A 13 5.57 -9.39 -4.22
C GLU A 13 4.87 -10.25 -3.18
N MET A 14 3.57 -10.41 -3.29
CA MET A 14 2.80 -11.26 -2.38
C MET A 14 3.21 -12.74 -2.54
N SER A 15 3.35 -13.21 -3.77
CA SER A 15 3.71 -14.60 -4.06
C SER A 15 5.10 -14.98 -3.58
N ALA A 16 6.01 -14.02 -3.47
CA ALA A 16 7.37 -14.26 -2.99
C ALA A 16 7.44 -14.53 -1.49
N LEU A 17 6.36 -14.26 -0.76
CA LEU A 17 6.31 -14.46 0.69
C LEU A 17 6.01 -15.92 1.05
N PRO A 18 6.43 -16.38 2.24
CA PRO A 18 5.99 -17.69 2.73
C PRO A 18 4.46 -17.79 2.75
N LYS A 19 3.93 -18.96 2.43
CA LYS A 19 2.49 -19.15 2.28
C LYS A 19 1.69 -18.77 3.52
N THR A 20 2.18 -19.12 4.70
CA THR A 20 1.52 -18.75 5.96
C THR A 20 1.44 -17.25 6.13
N LEU A 21 2.51 -16.54 5.76
CA LEU A 21 2.54 -15.08 5.82
C LEU A 21 1.57 -14.46 4.81
N GLN A 22 1.50 -15.03 3.60
CA GLN A 22 0.52 -14.59 2.62
C GLN A 22 -0.90 -14.65 3.17
N LEU A 23 -1.26 -15.77 3.81
CA LEU A 23 -2.58 -15.95 4.38
C LEU A 23 -2.84 -14.95 5.51
N ASP A 24 -1.85 -14.70 6.36
CA ASP A 24 -1.96 -13.74 7.44
C ASP A 24 -2.19 -12.33 6.91
N LEU A 25 -1.42 -11.93 5.89
CA LEU A 25 -1.58 -10.60 5.29
C LEU A 25 -2.93 -10.43 4.62
N LEU A 26 -3.39 -11.45 3.90
CA LEU A 26 -4.70 -11.41 3.25
C LEU A 26 -5.84 -11.38 4.27
N ALA A 27 -5.67 -12.06 5.40
CA ALA A 27 -6.65 -12.02 6.49
C ALA A 27 -6.74 -10.62 7.12
N GLU A 28 -5.60 -9.95 7.28
CA GLU A 28 -5.57 -8.58 7.80
C GLU A 28 -6.03 -7.56 6.76
N PHE A 29 -5.83 -7.86 5.47
CA PHE A 29 -6.21 -6.99 4.37
C PHE A 29 -7.65 -7.25 3.93
N GLN A 30 -8.56 -7.28 4.89
CA GLN A 30 -10.00 -7.32 4.61
C GLN A 30 -10.53 -5.91 4.76
N ILE A 31 -11.03 -5.37 3.65
CA ILE A 31 -11.45 -3.98 3.59
C ILE A 31 -12.92 -3.93 3.19
N PHE A 32 -13.70 -3.24 4.01
CA PHE A 32 -15.06 -2.88 3.66
C PHE A 32 -15.07 -1.43 3.17
N PRO A 33 -15.89 -1.08 2.17
CA PRO A 33 -15.91 0.28 1.64
C PRO A 33 -16.05 1.37 2.70
N GLU A 34 -16.82 1.08 3.74
CA GLU A 34 -17.05 2.01 4.84
C GLU A 34 -15.79 2.35 5.63
N GLU A 35 -14.85 1.40 5.71
CA GLU A 35 -13.60 1.60 6.45
C GLU A 35 -12.72 2.65 5.80
N LEU A 36 -12.79 2.79 4.46
CA LEU A 36 -11.98 3.76 3.74
C LEU A 36 -12.47 5.19 3.95
N ASP A 37 -13.72 5.35 4.33
CA ASP A 37 -14.29 6.65 4.67
C ASP A 37 -13.97 7.04 6.12
N ARG A 38 -13.62 6.07 6.95
CA ARG A 38 -13.25 6.25 8.35
C ARG A 38 -11.82 5.74 8.56
N LEU A 39 -10.85 6.53 8.15
CA LEU A 39 -9.46 6.08 8.23
C LEU A 39 -9.02 5.95 9.69
N ASP A 40 -8.69 4.71 10.07
CA ASP A 40 -8.00 4.43 11.32
C ASP A 40 -6.51 4.50 11.03
N SER A 41 -5.84 5.51 11.55
CA SER A 41 -4.44 5.79 11.26
C SER A 41 -3.48 4.68 11.70
N SER A 42 -3.91 3.79 12.59
CA SER A 42 -3.08 2.64 12.99
C SER A 42 -3.05 1.57 11.90
N ARG A 43 -4.18 1.35 11.22
CA ARG A 43 -4.32 0.31 10.19
C ARG A 43 -4.32 0.88 8.78
N PHE A 44 -5.11 1.94 8.55
CA PHE A 44 -5.25 2.58 7.25
C PHE A 44 -4.74 4.01 7.29
N GLY A 45 -4.11 4.42 6.21
CA GLY A 45 -3.67 5.79 6.03
C GLY A 45 -3.93 6.25 4.61
N LEU A 46 -3.84 7.56 4.40
CA LEU A 46 -4.03 8.18 3.09
C LEU A 46 -2.84 9.07 2.79
N LEU A 47 -2.23 8.84 1.61
CA LEU A 47 -1.16 9.68 1.09
C LEU A 47 -1.70 10.39 -0.15
N GLU A 48 -1.63 11.71 -0.16
CA GLU A 48 -2.07 12.51 -1.30
C GLU A 48 -0.91 13.29 -1.88
N ARG A 49 -0.83 13.29 -3.21
CA ARG A 49 0.12 14.11 -3.95
C ARG A 49 -0.43 14.41 -5.33
N ASP A 50 -0.47 15.68 -5.69
CA ASP A 50 -0.91 16.15 -7.00
C ASP A 50 -2.28 15.59 -7.40
N GLY A 51 -3.21 15.56 -6.44
CA GLY A 51 -4.57 15.07 -6.66
C GLY A 51 -4.72 13.56 -6.60
N LYS A 52 -3.63 12.84 -6.48
CA LYS A 52 -3.65 11.38 -6.40
C LYS A 52 -3.80 10.93 -4.96
N LYS A 53 -4.75 10.04 -4.71
CA LYS A 53 -5.00 9.46 -3.40
C LYS A 53 -4.53 8.03 -3.35
N LEU A 54 -3.56 7.77 -2.48
CA LEU A 54 -3.01 6.43 -2.27
C LEU A 54 -3.31 6.00 -0.85
N TYR A 55 -3.97 4.86 -0.71
CA TYR A 55 -4.28 4.31 0.61
C TYR A 55 -3.19 3.34 1.04
N ARG A 56 -2.97 3.26 2.34
CA ARG A 56 -2.00 2.35 2.95
C ARG A 56 -2.70 1.49 3.98
N CYS A 57 -2.46 0.17 3.94
CA CYS A 57 -2.87 -0.76 4.98
C CYS A 57 -1.62 -1.35 5.64
N ARG A 58 -1.54 -1.26 6.96
CA ARG A 58 -0.48 -1.93 7.72
C ARG A 58 -0.94 -3.33 8.07
N ALA A 59 -0.13 -4.30 7.65
CA ALA A 59 -0.36 -5.70 7.93
C ALA A 59 0.97 -6.32 8.37
N LYS A 60 1.12 -6.57 9.67
CA LYS A 60 2.38 -7.03 10.27
C LYS A 60 3.55 -6.10 9.91
N ASP A 61 4.62 -6.62 9.34
CA ASP A 61 5.80 -5.82 8.93
C ASP A 61 5.68 -5.30 7.51
N TYR A 62 4.51 -5.43 6.90
CA TYR A 62 4.29 -5.03 5.51
C TYR A 62 3.35 -3.84 5.41
N ARG A 63 3.47 -3.14 4.29
CA ARG A 63 2.60 -2.02 3.94
C ARG A 63 2.02 -2.31 2.58
N ILE A 64 0.70 -2.31 2.49
CA ILE A 64 -0.02 -2.58 1.24
C ILE A 64 -0.56 -1.24 0.74
N TYR A 65 -0.07 -0.82 -0.43
CA TYR A 65 -0.47 0.45 -1.04
C TYR A 65 -1.45 0.18 -2.18
N PHE A 66 -2.58 0.88 -2.14
CA PHE A 66 -3.66 0.65 -3.10
C PHE A 66 -4.43 1.91 -3.41
N GLU A 67 -5.13 1.89 -4.54
CA GLU A 67 -6.07 2.94 -4.93
C GLU A 67 -7.49 2.40 -4.90
N LYS A 68 -8.43 3.29 -4.59
CA LYS A 68 -9.85 2.99 -4.60
C LYS A 68 -10.44 3.31 -5.97
N SER A 69 -11.29 2.42 -6.47
CA SER A 69 -12.06 2.62 -7.70
C SER A 69 -13.52 2.28 -7.44
N PRO A 70 -14.45 2.62 -8.38
CA PRO A 70 -15.85 2.23 -8.21
C PRO A 70 -16.06 0.73 -8.08
N GLU A 71 -15.18 -0.07 -8.66
CA GLU A 71 -15.28 -1.53 -8.67
C GLU A 71 -14.66 -2.19 -7.44
N GLY A 72 -13.84 -1.46 -6.71
CA GLY A 72 -13.12 -1.99 -5.57
C GLY A 72 -11.80 -1.28 -5.35
N ILE A 73 -10.74 -2.04 -5.13
CA ILE A 73 -9.40 -1.51 -4.94
C ILE A 73 -8.39 -2.18 -5.84
N THR A 74 -7.37 -1.43 -6.23
CA THR A 74 -6.23 -1.95 -7.00
C THR A 74 -4.98 -1.83 -6.17
N VAL A 75 -4.33 -2.95 -5.87
CA VAL A 75 -3.11 -2.98 -5.08
C VAL A 75 -1.92 -2.73 -5.98
N HIS A 76 -1.17 -1.67 -5.69
CA HIS A 76 0.01 -1.28 -6.47
C HIS A 76 1.29 -1.92 -5.97
N ARG A 77 1.52 -1.89 -4.66
CA ARG A 77 2.73 -2.48 -4.07
C ARG A 77 2.44 -3.13 -2.73
N VAL A 78 3.21 -4.19 -2.44
CA VAL A 78 3.27 -4.83 -1.12
C VAL A 78 4.72 -4.73 -0.68
N LEU A 79 5.03 -3.83 0.25
CA LEU A 79 6.40 -3.51 0.64
C LEU A 79 6.66 -3.83 2.10
N HIS A 80 7.85 -4.39 2.37
CA HIS A 80 8.29 -4.59 3.74
C HIS A 80 8.68 -3.25 4.36
N LYS A 81 8.42 -3.09 5.66
CA LYS A 81 8.75 -1.85 6.37
C LYS A 81 10.22 -1.45 6.25
N ASN A 82 11.13 -2.44 6.14
CA ASN A 82 12.56 -2.17 6.00
C ASN A 82 12.90 -1.51 4.67
N THR A 83 12.17 -1.83 3.61
CA THR A 83 12.33 -1.16 2.32
C THR A 83 12.03 0.33 2.45
N LEU A 84 11.03 0.66 3.27
CA LEU A 84 10.62 2.06 3.47
C LEU A 84 11.59 2.82 4.38
N ARG A 85 12.32 2.13 5.24
CA ARG A 85 13.30 2.76 6.13
C ARG A 85 14.35 3.57 5.37
N ASP A 86 14.76 3.09 4.21
CA ASP A 86 15.78 3.77 3.42
C ASP A 86 15.33 5.16 3.01
N PHE A 87 14.02 5.37 2.88
CA PHE A 87 13.47 6.68 2.58
C PHE A 87 13.28 7.53 3.84
N LEU A 88 12.99 6.91 4.96
CA LEU A 88 12.69 7.60 6.21
C LEU A 88 13.95 8.02 6.96
N PHE A 89 15.02 7.27 6.82
CA PHE A 89 16.26 7.46 7.56
C PHE A 89 16.90 8.83 7.35
N ARG A 90 16.67 9.43 6.18
CA ARG A 90 17.28 10.71 5.81
C ARG A 90 16.54 11.93 6.33
N THR A 91 15.41 11.76 6.99
CA THR A 91 14.65 12.88 7.50
C THR A 91 14.79 12.97 9.02
N LYS A 92 15.02 14.19 9.50
CA LYS A 92 15.06 14.47 10.93
C LYS A 92 13.75 15.04 11.44
N LEU A 93 12.73 15.06 10.58
CA LEU A 93 11.43 15.62 10.94
C LEU A 93 10.63 14.62 11.76
N PRO A 94 9.99 15.06 12.86
CA PRO A 94 9.19 14.17 13.70
C PRO A 94 7.79 13.93 13.13
N THR A 95 7.69 13.70 11.82
CA THR A 95 6.44 13.39 11.15
C THR A 95 6.25 11.89 11.04
N GLY A 96 4.99 11.46 10.91
CA GLY A 96 4.68 10.05 10.74
C GLY A 96 5.19 9.48 9.43
N GLU A 97 5.21 8.16 9.33
CA GLU A 97 5.68 7.43 8.14
C GLU A 97 5.02 7.92 6.85
N ASP A 98 3.69 8.01 6.84
CA ASP A 98 2.96 8.42 5.64
C ASP A 98 3.32 9.85 5.22
N GLU A 99 3.46 10.75 6.18
CA GLU A 99 3.80 12.14 5.91
C GLU A 99 5.19 12.28 5.31
N GLN A 100 6.13 11.46 5.74
CA GLN A 100 7.48 11.47 5.21
C GLN A 100 7.52 10.87 3.81
N LEU A 101 6.82 9.75 3.60
CA LEU A 101 6.81 9.06 2.31
C LEU A 101 6.17 9.90 1.21
N LYS A 102 5.06 10.59 1.50
CA LYS A 102 4.38 11.39 0.47
C LYS A 102 5.25 12.54 -0.07
N GLU A 103 6.26 12.97 0.68
CA GLU A 103 7.19 14.00 0.26
C GLU A 103 8.38 13.45 -0.55
N ARG A 104 8.49 12.13 -0.68
CA ARG A 104 9.62 11.48 -1.34
C ARG A 104 9.27 11.05 -2.76
N ARG A 105 9.98 11.63 -3.74
CA ARG A 105 9.83 11.24 -5.14
C ARG A 105 10.11 9.75 -5.35
N GLU A 106 11.13 9.23 -4.68
CA GLU A 106 11.53 7.83 -4.79
C GLU A 106 10.42 6.88 -4.36
N PHE A 107 9.67 7.23 -3.32
CA PHE A 107 8.52 6.45 -2.89
C PHE A 107 7.45 6.39 -3.99
N TRP A 108 7.10 7.54 -4.57
CA TRP A 108 6.09 7.60 -5.62
C TRP A 108 6.52 6.85 -6.88
N LYS A 109 7.83 6.79 -7.15
CA LYS A 109 8.34 5.96 -8.25
C LYS A 109 8.08 4.47 -8.02
N LEU A 110 8.18 3.99 -6.78
CA LEU A 110 7.84 2.61 -6.45
C LEU A 110 6.36 2.33 -6.74
N ILE A 111 5.49 3.27 -6.40
CA ILE A 111 4.06 3.14 -6.67
C ILE A 111 3.80 3.14 -8.17
N GLU A 112 4.43 4.04 -8.91
CA GLU A 112 4.29 4.10 -10.37
C GLU A 112 4.74 2.81 -11.06
N GLN A 113 5.77 2.17 -10.55
CA GLN A 113 6.21 0.88 -11.08
C GLN A 113 5.09 -0.16 -11.00
N GLY A 114 4.37 -0.18 -9.88
CA GLY A 114 3.20 -1.05 -9.73
C GLY A 114 2.10 -0.68 -10.71
N GLU A 115 1.81 0.62 -10.84
CA GLU A 115 0.74 1.10 -11.72
C GLU A 115 0.96 0.74 -13.18
N ARG A 116 2.22 0.68 -13.60
CA ARG A 116 2.59 0.37 -15.00
C ARG A 116 2.48 -1.10 -15.34
N THR A 117 2.32 -1.97 -14.35
CA THR A 117 2.19 -3.40 -14.60
C THR A 117 0.74 -3.76 -14.89
N ARG A 118 0.54 -4.92 -15.53
CA ARG A 118 -0.79 -5.42 -15.84
C ARG A 118 -1.54 -5.77 -14.57
N LYS A 119 -2.85 -5.53 -14.61
CA LYS A 119 -3.74 -6.04 -13.57
C LYS A 119 -3.85 -7.56 -13.71
N LYS A 120 -3.72 -8.25 -12.59
CA LYS A 120 -3.99 -9.68 -12.50
C LYS A 120 -5.47 -9.88 -12.21
N THR A 121 -6.14 -10.52 -13.14
CA THR A 121 -7.55 -10.89 -12.97
C THR A 121 -7.73 -12.38 -12.79
#